data_56eb5d23430ce2be1748d081bbf2e5bb
#
_entry.id   56eb5d23430ce2be1748d081bbf2e5bb
#
_cell.length_a   1.000
_cell.length_b   1.000
_cell.length_c   1.000
_cell.angle_alpha   90.00
_cell.angle_beta   90.00
_cell.angle_gamma   90.00
#
_symmetry.space_group_name_H-M   'P 1'
#
loop_
_entity.id
_entity.type
_entity.pdbx_description
1 polymer ?
#
loop_
_entity_poly.entity_id
_entity_poly.type
_entity_poly.pdbx_seq_one_letter_code
_entity_poly.pdbx_strand_id
1 'polypeptide(L)'
;MEMGQTAVTTITAMYGVAMLCALVGNCLLIYIVWRKPEVRSLTSSMFVNMAVTDLLVAFFMMPFYIVHLHTKSQWKISELPADLTCRSFILISYTTSMASILCLVFMAIDRFYAVFYPLMARAVWFRKAKIVSPMIWISSTASMAIMPFIYRLNYEFSLCEFHPDVLGNQTQTFRIVFLYIFVVTYLIRLGVISPLYSKIARKIWSNYVPGNSSIVEHQRGKREDSKRKLIRMLIIIVVVFALSWLPAQIIHLIWAIRTFYFQPPVIAMYLGFWLAHANSAINPWPYIALTSRIRLAFTRMLRVRNSHEVYVPRPQSPQCNLNETTETFVTRF
;
A
#
# COMPACT_ATOMS: atom_id res chain seq x y z
N MET A 1 -11.39 -30.39 -12.94
CA MET A 1 -11.74 -29.84 -14.25
C MET A 1 -10.57 -28.96 -14.68
N GLU A 2 -9.88 -29.31 -15.75
CA GLU A 2 -8.77 -28.51 -16.27
C GLU A 2 -9.30 -27.22 -16.89
N MET A 3 -8.57 -26.11 -16.68
CA MET A 3 -8.91 -24.85 -17.33
C MET A 3 -8.57 -24.91 -18.82
N GLY A 4 -9.48 -24.40 -19.66
CA GLY A 4 -9.21 -24.28 -21.09
C GLY A 4 -8.06 -23.30 -21.38
N GLN A 5 -7.32 -23.51 -22.45
CA GLN A 5 -6.15 -22.72 -22.84
C GLN A 5 -6.46 -21.20 -22.94
N THR A 6 -7.64 -20.85 -23.40
CA THR A 6 -8.08 -19.44 -23.47
C THR A 6 -8.15 -18.79 -22.08
N ALA A 7 -8.67 -19.51 -21.07
CA ALA A 7 -8.72 -18.99 -19.69
C ALA A 7 -7.32 -18.82 -19.09
N VAL A 8 -6.41 -19.77 -19.33
CA VAL A 8 -5.00 -19.68 -18.91
C VAL A 8 -4.33 -18.45 -19.52
N THR A 9 -4.45 -18.26 -20.84
CA THR A 9 -3.85 -17.12 -21.53
C THR A 9 -4.44 -15.79 -21.04
N THR A 10 -5.76 -15.73 -20.85
CA THR A 10 -6.44 -14.52 -20.35
C THR A 10 -5.96 -14.15 -18.95
N ILE A 11 -5.94 -15.09 -18.01
CA ILE A 11 -5.50 -14.84 -16.64
C ILE A 11 -4.02 -14.45 -16.62
N THR A 12 -3.16 -15.07 -17.43
CA THR A 12 -1.75 -14.69 -17.59
C THR A 12 -1.62 -13.23 -18.05
N ALA A 13 -2.36 -12.83 -19.07
CA ALA A 13 -2.36 -11.44 -19.55
C ALA A 13 -2.82 -10.45 -18.46
N MET A 14 -3.88 -10.80 -17.73
CA MET A 14 -4.40 -10.01 -16.61
C MET A 14 -3.35 -9.82 -15.51
N TYR A 15 -2.62 -10.86 -15.13
CA TYR A 15 -1.50 -10.76 -14.17
C TYR A 15 -0.35 -9.92 -14.72
N GLY A 16 0.01 -10.08 -16.00
CA GLY A 16 1.07 -9.29 -16.65
C GLY A 16 0.78 -7.80 -16.63
N VAL A 17 -0.45 -7.40 -17.00
CA VAL A 17 -0.87 -5.99 -16.94
C VAL A 17 -0.87 -5.46 -15.51
N ALA A 18 -1.44 -6.19 -14.55
CA ALA A 18 -1.45 -5.79 -13.15
C ALA A 18 -0.03 -5.62 -12.59
N MET A 19 0.88 -6.56 -12.91
CA MET A 19 2.29 -6.51 -12.51
C MET A 19 2.98 -5.25 -13.05
N LEU A 20 2.86 -4.95 -14.34
CA LEU A 20 3.45 -3.75 -14.94
C LEU A 20 2.92 -2.46 -14.30
N CYS A 21 1.61 -2.36 -14.11
CA CYS A 21 0.98 -1.20 -13.44
C CYS A 21 1.46 -1.06 -11.99
N ALA A 22 1.58 -2.17 -11.25
CA ALA A 22 2.09 -2.16 -9.89
C ALA A 22 3.55 -1.69 -9.83
N LEU A 23 4.42 -2.23 -10.68
CA LEU A 23 5.83 -1.86 -10.75
C LEU A 23 5.99 -0.36 -11.07
N VAL A 24 5.36 0.12 -12.14
CA VAL A 24 5.48 1.51 -12.55
C VAL A 24 4.93 2.46 -11.48
N GLY A 25 3.72 2.22 -10.98
CA GLY A 25 3.05 3.10 -10.02
C GLY A 25 3.77 3.17 -8.68
N ASN A 26 4.20 2.04 -8.12
CA ASN A 26 4.84 2.00 -6.81
C ASN A 26 6.30 2.50 -6.87
N CYS A 27 7.06 2.17 -7.92
CA CYS A 27 8.40 2.77 -8.11
C CYS A 27 8.32 4.29 -8.26
N LEU A 28 7.37 4.80 -9.04
CA LEU A 28 7.14 6.22 -9.21
C LEU A 28 6.81 6.91 -7.88
N LEU A 29 5.92 6.31 -7.08
CA LEU A 29 5.56 6.82 -5.76
C LEU A 29 6.75 6.91 -4.82
N ILE A 30 7.54 5.85 -4.71
CA ILE A 30 8.77 5.82 -3.89
C ILE A 30 9.75 6.89 -4.38
N TYR A 31 9.96 7.00 -5.68
CA TYR A 31 10.85 7.99 -6.28
C TYR A 31 10.44 9.42 -5.95
N ILE A 32 9.14 9.76 -6.07
CA ILE A 32 8.63 11.10 -5.73
C ILE A 32 8.88 11.43 -4.27
N VAL A 33 8.56 10.53 -3.35
CA VAL A 33 8.73 10.76 -1.90
C VAL A 33 10.22 10.85 -1.53
N TRP A 34 11.08 10.08 -2.20
CA TRP A 34 12.52 10.10 -1.97
C TRP A 34 13.15 11.42 -2.46
N ARG A 35 12.79 11.89 -3.66
CA ARG A 35 13.37 13.08 -4.30
C ARG A 35 12.83 14.39 -3.75
N LYS A 36 11.69 14.41 -3.10
CA LYS A 36 10.98 15.61 -2.64
C LYS A 36 10.78 15.61 -1.12
N PRO A 37 11.75 16.12 -0.33
CA PRO A 37 11.65 16.15 1.14
C PRO A 37 10.40 16.87 1.66
N GLU A 38 9.89 17.86 0.93
CA GLU A 38 8.71 18.66 1.27
C GLU A 38 7.40 17.84 1.31
N VAL A 39 7.36 16.66 0.67
CA VAL A 39 6.18 15.79 0.72
C VAL A 39 6.26 14.72 1.81
N ARG A 40 7.40 14.63 2.52
CA ARG A 40 7.60 13.60 3.56
C ARG A 40 6.73 13.89 4.77
N SER A 41 6.00 12.88 5.20
CA SER A 41 5.13 12.88 6.37
C SER A 41 4.95 11.44 6.85
N LEU A 42 4.34 11.22 8.00
CA LEU A 42 3.99 9.86 8.42
C LEU A 42 3.12 9.15 7.38
N THR A 43 2.10 9.85 6.89
CA THR A 43 1.21 9.30 5.84
C THR A 43 2.00 8.93 4.58
N SER A 44 2.91 9.79 4.11
CA SER A 44 3.77 9.47 2.96
C SER A 44 4.66 8.25 3.23
N SER A 45 5.18 8.12 4.45
CA SER A 45 5.98 6.95 4.85
C SER A 45 5.15 5.67 4.88
N MET A 46 3.89 5.73 5.30
CA MET A 46 2.99 4.59 5.25
C MET A 46 2.67 4.19 3.80
N PHE A 47 2.49 5.15 2.90
CA PHE A 47 2.34 4.85 1.48
C PHE A 47 3.62 4.27 0.86
N VAL A 48 4.81 4.69 1.31
CA VAL A 48 6.07 4.05 0.89
C VAL A 48 6.15 2.61 1.39
N ASN A 49 5.77 2.32 2.64
CA ASN A 49 5.70 0.94 3.13
C ASN A 49 4.71 0.10 2.31
N MET A 50 3.51 0.63 1.99
CA MET A 50 2.57 -0.04 1.09
C MET A 50 3.17 -0.27 -0.29
N ALA A 51 3.86 0.73 -0.86
CA ALA A 51 4.50 0.57 -2.16
C ALA A 51 5.59 -0.52 -2.13
N VAL A 52 6.32 -0.68 -1.03
CA VAL A 52 7.26 -1.78 -0.86
C VAL A 52 6.53 -3.13 -0.80
N THR A 53 5.43 -3.25 -0.04
CA THR A 53 4.63 -4.49 -0.04
C THR A 53 4.05 -4.80 -1.41
N ASP A 54 3.56 -3.79 -2.14
CA ASP A 54 2.98 -3.93 -3.47
C ASP A 54 4.04 -4.35 -4.51
N LEU A 55 5.29 -3.85 -4.38
CA LEU A 55 6.42 -4.30 -5.20
C LEU A 55 6.79 -5.75 -4.89
N LEU A 56 6.78 -6.17 -3.62
CA LEU A 56 7.02 -7.57 -3.27
C LEU A 56 5.92 -8.48 -3.84
N VAL A 57 4.66 -8.06 -3.83
CA VAL A 57 3.57 -8.78 -4.50
C VAL A 57 3.83 -8.86 -6.01
N ALA A 58 4.22 -7.75 -6.64
CA ALA A 58 4.49 -7.72 -8.09
C ALA A 58 5.69 -8.57 -8.50
N PHE A 59 6.76 -8.63 -7.68
CA PHE A 59 7.98 -9.39 -7.99
C PHE A 59 7.90 -10.88 -7.62
N PHE A 60 7.16 -11.22 -6.58
CA PHE A 60 7.12 -12.60 -6.07
C PHE A 60 5.78 -13.28 -6.34
N MET A 61 4.66 -12.64 -5.93
CA MET A 61 3.35 -13.28 -5.98
C MET A 61 2.81 -13.41 -7.39
N MET A 62 2.81 -12.29 -8.16
CA MET A 62 2.22 -12.32 -9.49
C MET A 62 2.96 -13.28 -10.45
N PRO A 63 4.32 -13.27 -10.55
CA PRO A 63 5.04 -14.27 -11.33
C PRO A 63 4.81 -15.70 -10.85
N PHE A 64 4.75 -15.91 -9.53
CA PHE A 64 4.45 -17.23 -8.98
C PHE A 64 3.09 -17.75 -9.47
N TYR A 65 2.02 -16.94 -9.37
CA TYR A 65 0.70 -17.34 -9.84
C TYR A 65 0.66 -17.59 -11.34
N ILE A 66 1.42 -16.85 -12.14
CA ILE A 66 1.58 -17.13 -13.58
C ILE A 66 2.23 -18.49 -13.79
N VAL A 67 3.38 -18.74 -13.16
CA VAL A 67 4.08 -20.02 -13.27
C VAL A 67 3.19 -21.17 -12.79
N HIS A 68 2.58 -21.02 -11.63
CA HIS A 68 1.70 -22.00 -11.03
C HIS A 68 0.50 -22.36 -11.94
N LEU A 69 -0.03 -21.38 -12.68
CA LEU A 69 -1.08 -21.59 -13.67
C LEU A 69 -0.62 -22.46 -14.85
N HIS A 70 0.63 -22.25 -15.33
CA HIS A 70 1.17 -22.98 -16.46
C HIS A 70 1.78 -24.35 -16.08
N THR A 71 2.25 -24.50 -14.85
CA THR A 71 2.86 -25.74 -14.35
C THR A 71 1.85 -26.65 -13.65
N LYS A 72 0.56 -26.34 -13.70
CA LYS A 72 -0.51 -27.07 -12.96
C LYS A 72 -0.17 -27.20 -11.46
N SER A 73 0.31 -26.12 -10.89
CA SER A 73 0.68 -26.02 -9.47
C SER A 73 1.99 -26.71 -9.05
N GLN A 74 2.73 -27.28 -9.97
CA GLN A 74 3.99 -27.94 -9.65
C GLN A 74 5.11 -26.94 -9.33
N TRP A 75 5.85 -27.20 -8.24
CA TRP A 75 7.03 -26.47 -7.81
C TRP A 75 8.26 -27.01 -8.51
N LYS A 76 8.65 -26.41 -9.63
CA LYS A 76 9.75 -26.90 -10.48
C LYS A 76 11.15 -26.39 -10.07
N ILE A 77 11.41 -26.33 -8.78
CA ILE A 77 12.75 -26.02 -8.24
C ILE A 77 13.33 -27.31 -7.68
N SER A 78 14.64 -27.55 -7.89
CA SER A 78 15.25 -28.82 -7.51
C SER A 78 15.52 -28.96 -5.99
N GLU A 79 15.16 -30.07 -5.43
CA GLU A 79 15.49 -30.69 -4.14
C GLU A 79 15.57 -29.81 -2.88
N LEU A 80 16.72 -29.66 -2.23
CA LEU A 80 16.87 -29.00 -0.94
C LEU A 80 16.44 -27.51 -0.91
N PRO A 81 16.75 -26.67 -1.92
CA PRO A 81 16.24 -25.31 -1.95
C PRO A 81 14.73 -25.22 -2.17
N ALA A 82 14.08 -26.29 -2.64
CA ALA A 82 12.67 -26.27 -2.98
C ALA A 82 11.75 -26.12 -1.75
N ASP A 83 11.97 -26.85 -0.66
CA ASP A 83 11.18 -26.71 0.57
C ASP A 83 11.42 -25.34 1.24
N LEU A 84 12.67 -24.88 1.27
CA LEU A 84 13.01 -23.57 1.81
C LEU A 84 12.35 -22.44 0.99
N THR A 85 12.37 -22.54 -0.34
CA THR A 85 11.74 -21.55 -1.23
C THR A 85 10.22 -21.57 -1.08
N CYS A 86 9.56 -22.76 -0.94
CA CYS A 86 8.15 -22.90 -0.64
C CYS A 86 7.79 -22.15 0.65
N ARG A 87 8.46 -22.44 1.76
CA ARG A 87 8.21 -21.82 3.06
C ARG A 87 8.50 -20.31 3.07
N SER A 88 9.60 -19.88 2.43
CA SER A 88 9.94 -18.47 2.32
C SER A 88 8.91 -17.70 1.51
N PHE A 89 8.43 -18.28 0.41
CA PHE A 89 7.38 -17.72 -0.41
C PHE A 89 6.09 -17.51 0.40
N ILE A 90 5.67 -18.51 1.16
CA ILE A 90 4.49 -18.44 2.02
C ILE A 90 4.65 -17.36 3.08
N LEU A 91 5.80 -17.30 3.76
CA LEU A 91 6.08 -16.26 4.75
C LEU A 91 6.02 -14.84 4.15
N ILE A 92 6.65 -14.64 2.99
CA ILE A 92 6.65 -13.35 2.29
C ILE A 92 5.20 -12.97 1.92
N SER A 93 4.40 -13.91 1.38
CA SER A 93 3.02 -13.68 0.96
C SER A 93 2.16 -13.16 2.10
N TYR A 94 2.15 -13.85 3.23
CA TYR A 94 1.32 -13.48 4.37
C TYR A 94 1.86 -12.24 5.11
N THR A 95 3.18 -12.10 5.23
CA THR A 95 3.81 -10.92 5.84
C THR A 95 3.51 -9.64 5.05
N THR A 96 3.64 -9.66 3.72
CA THR A 96 3.34 -8.49 2.88
C THR A 96 1.87 -8.10 2.94
N SER A 97 0.97 -9.07 2.92
CA SER A 97 -0.46 -8.85 3.10
C SER A 97 -0.74 -8.19 4.45
N MET A 98 -0.16 -8.69 5.54
CA MET A 98 -0.36 -8.15 6.88
C MET A 98 0.27 -6.75 7.02
N ALA A 99 1.46 -6.52 6.47
CA ALA A 99 2.12 -5.21 6.49
C ALA A 99 1.30 -4.14 5.76
N SER A 100 0.73 -4.45 4.60
CA SER A 100 -0.20 -3.56 3.88
C SER A 100 -1.43 -3.20 4.73
N ILE A 101 -1.98 -4.18 5.45
CA ILE A 101 -3.10 -3.98 6.38
C ILE A 101 -2.72 -2.99 7.49
N LEU A 102 -1.61 -3.23 8.17
CA LEU A 102 -1.16 -2.37 9.27
C LEU A 102 -0.85 -0.95 8.80
N CYS A 103 -0.31 -0.77 7.60
CA CYS A 103 -0.13 0.56 7.02
C CYS A 103 -1.46 1.33 6.94
N LEU A 104 -2.54 0.70 6.48
CA LEU A 104 -3.86 1.35 6.41
C LEU A 104 -4.43 1.64 7.80
N VAL A 105 -4.25 0.75 8.77
CA VAL A 105 -4.67 0.96 10.16
C VAL A 105 -3.93 2.16 10.76
N PHE A 106 -2.60 2.22 10.64
CA PHE A 106 -1.81 3.35 11.16
C PHE A 106 -2.16 4.66 10.44
N MET A 107 -2.45 4.63 9.14
CA MET A 107 -2.95 5.81 8.44
C MET A 107 -4.31 6.29 8.97
N ALA A 108 -5.23 5.37 9.26
CA ALA A 108 -6.53 5.71 9.84
C ALA A 108 -6.38 6.34 11.23
N ILE A 109 -5.52 5.76 12.07
CA ILE A 109 -5.21 6.28 13.40
C ILE A 109 -4.56 7.67 13.30
N ASP A 110 -3.55 7.86 12.43
CA ASP A 110 -2.91 9.16 12.21
C ASP A 110 -3.91 10.24 11.79
N ARG A 111 -4.82 9.91 10.87
CA ARG A 111 -5.86 10.84 10.44
C ARG A 111 -6.85 11.15 11.55
N PHE A 112 -7.23 10.16 12.35
CA PHE A 112 -8.12 10.34 13.49
C PHE A 112 -7.52 11.35 14.49
N TYR A 113 -6.28 11.15 14.92
CA TYR A 113 -5.61 12.08 15.84
C TYR A 113 -5.40 13.46 15.22
N ALA A 114 -5.09 13.55 13.94
CA ALA A 114 -4.93 14.83 13.26
C ALA A 114 -6.24 15.66 13.19
N VAL A 115 -7.40 15.01 13.19
CA VAL A 115 -8.71 15.65 13.12
C VAL A 115 -9.28 15.95 14.51
N PHE A 116 -9.18 15.01 15.44
CA PHE A 116 -9.81 15.13 16.76
C PHE A 116 -8.91 15.75 17.84
N TYR A 117 -7.59 15.51 17.75
CA TYR A 117 -6.61 15.93 18.77
C TYR A 117 -5.40 16.62 18.14
N PRO A 118 -5.57 17.76 17.44
CA PRO A 118 -4.51 18.38 16.64
C PRO A 118 -3.30 18.85 17.47
N LEU A 119 -3.50 19.25 18.73
CA LEU A 119 -2.43 19.67 19.63
C LEU A 119 -1.60 18.47 20.13
N MET A 120 -2.25 17.41 20.55
CA MET A 120 -1.61 16.19 21.02
C MET A 120 -0.94 15.41 19.87
N ALA A 121 -1.45 15.55 18.66
CA ALA A 121 -0.99 14.82 17.49
C ALA A 121 0.50 15.04 17.15
N ARG A 122 1.14 16.11 17.64
CA ARG A 122 2.57 16.38 17.42
C ARG A 122 3.49 15.63 18.39
N ALA A 123 3.02 15.33 19.59
CA ALA A 123 3.81 14.75 20.68
C ALA A 123 3.85 13.22 20.66
N VAL A 124 2.94 12.57 19.95
CA VAL A 124 2.72 11.12 20.06
C VAL A 124 3.79 10.33 19.29
N TRP A 125 4.41 9.37 19.97
CA TRP A 125 5.51 8.54 19.44
C TRP A 125 5.13 7.73 18.18
N PHE A 126 3.88 7.25 18.09
CA PHE A 126 3.40 6.47 16.93
C PHE A 126 3.22 7.31 15.65
N ARG A 127 3.53 8.61 15.68
CA ARG A 127 3.62 9.45 14.47
C ARG A 127 5.05 9.57 13.93
N LYS A 128 6.02 8.91 14.56
CA LYS A 128 7.40 8.86 14.07
C LYS A 128 7.56 7.69 13.10
N ALA A 129 7.64 7.97 11.80
CA ALA A 129 7.77 6.94 10.77
C ALA A 129 8.94 5.99 11.00
N LYS A 130 10.06 6.48 11.58
CA LYS A 130 11.24 5.68 11.93
C LYS A 130 10.95 4.59 12.97
N ILE A 131 9.89 4.75 13.78
CA ILE A 131 9.46 3.78 14.79
C ILE A 131 8.37 2.89 14.21
N VAL A 132 7.39 3.48 13.54
CA VAL A 132 6.20 2.77 13.06
C VAL A 132 6.52 1.83 11.91
N SER A 133 7.43 2.22 10.99
CA SER A 133 7.78 1.34 9.87
C SER A 133 8.38 0.00 10.32
N PRO A 134 9.44 -0.06 11.13
CA PRO A 134 9.95 -1.34 11.61
C PRO A 134 8.93 -2.11 12.47
N MET A 135 8.12 -1.42 13.29
CA MET A 135 7.04 -2.08 14.05
C MET A 135 6.04 -2.79 13.15
N ILE A 136 5.65 -2.18 12.02
CA ILE A 136 4.75 -2.81 11.05
C ILE A 136 5.38 -4.10 10.52
N TRP A 137 6.62 -4.07 10.08
CA TRP A 137 7.28 -5.26 9.52
C TRP A 137 7.51 -6.36 10.55
N ILE A 138 8.00 -6.01 11.74
CA ILE A 138 8.22 -6.97 12.84
C ILE A 138 6.89 -7.60 13.26
N SER A 139 5.85 -6.81 13.52
CA SER A 139 4.55 -7.33 13.94
C SER A 139 3.85 -8.15 12.85
N SER A 140 4.00 -7.77 11.58
CA SER A 140 3.48 -8.54 10.45
C SER A 140 4.15 -9.90 10.33
N THR A 141 5.49 -9.94 10.39
CA THR A 141 6.24 -11.19 10.35
C THR A 141 5.94 -12.07 11.55
N ALA A 142 5.92 -11.50 12.75
CA ALA A 142 5.61 -12.24 13.99
C ALA A 142 4.20 -12.85 13.97
N SER A 143 3.19 -12.11 13.50
CA SER A 143 1.81 -12.63 13.41
C SER A 143 1.66 -13.76 12.39
N MET A 144 2.51 -13.81 11.36
CA MET A 144 2.46 -14.82 10.30
C MET A 144 3.59 -15.87 10.42
N ALA A 145 4.37 -15.84 11.50
CA ALA A 145 5.54 -16.70 11.70
C ALA A 145 5.21 -18.20 11.74
N ILE A 146 3.95 -18.58 12.05
CA ILE A 146 3.50 -19.98 12.05
C ILE A 146 3.37 -20.56 10.63
N MET A 147 3.11 -19.71 9.62
CA MET A 147 2.80 -20.16 8.27
C MET A 147 3.89 -21.03 7.63
N PRO A 148 5.19 -20.67 7.65
CA PRO A 148 6.23 -21.53 7.08
C PRO A 148 6.42 -22.88 7.78
N PHE A 149 5.88 -23.07 8.98
CA PHE A 149 5.93 -24.35 9.68
C PHE A 149 4.82 -25.33 9.26
N ILE A 150 3.67 -24.79 8.84
CA ILE A 150 2.51 -25.58 8.41
C ILE A 150 2.41 -25.77 6.89
N TYR A 151 3.32 -25.12 6.12
CA TYR A 151 3.46 -25.38 4.70
C TYR A 151 4.77 -26.09 4.42
N ARG A 152 4.72 -27.13 3.59
CA ARG A 152 5.87 -27.95 3.19
C ARG A 152 5.78 -28.31 1.72
N LEU A 153 6.93 -28.60 1.13
CA LEU A 153 6.98 -29.18 -0.21
C LEU A 153 6.63 -30.68 -0.13
N ASN A 154 5.62 -31.08 -0.86
CA ASN A 154 5.38 -32.48 -1.16
C ASN A 154 6.26 -32.88 -2.33
N TYR A 155 7.28 -33.69 -2.08
CA TYR A 155 8.26 -34.07 -3.10
C TYR A 155 7.70 -35.03 -4.15
N GLU A 156 6.69 -35.81 -3.81
CA GLU A 156 6.05 -36.77 -4.72
C GLU A 156 5.30 -36.05 -5.85
N PHE A 157 4.54 -35.03 -5.48
CA PHE A 157 3.74 -34.22 -6.43
C PHE A 157 4.40 -32.90 -6.81
N SER A 158 5.54 -32.56 -6.20
CA SER A 158 6.20 -31.26 -6.34
C SER A 158 5.26 -30.09 -6.05
N LEU A 159 4.44 -30.17 -5.00
CA LEU A 159 3.45 -29.17 -4.58
C LEU A 159 3.85 -28.55 -3.24
N CYS A 160 3.74 -27.22 -3.15
CA CYS A 160 3.85 -26.53 -1.87
C CYS A 160 2.49 -26.57 -1.16
N GLU A 161 2.35 -27.50 -0.23
CA GLU A 161 1.06 -27.89 0.36
C GLU A 161 0.97 -27.52 1.84
N PHE A 162 -0.27 -27.40 2.29
CA PHE A 162 -0.61 -27.24 3.70
C PHE A 162 -0.51 -28.57 4.44
N HIS A 163 0.44 -28.69 5.39
CA HIS A 163 0.65 -29.85 6.24
C HIS A 163 0.32 -29.58 7.71
N PRO A 164 -0.93 -29.70 8.08
CA PRO A 164 -1.40 -29.37 9.44
C PRO A 164 -1.01 -30.38 10.52
N ASP A 165 -0.43 -31.51 10.15
CA ASP A 165 -0.05 -32.60 11.08
C ASP A 165 0.90 -32.17 12.20
N VAL A 166 1.63 -31.09 11.95
CA VAL A 166 2.57 -30.48 12.92
C VAL A 166 1.86 -30.02 14.20
N LEU A 167 0.57 -29.69 14.12
CA LEU A 167 -0.23 -29.16 15.23
C LEU A 167 -1.30 -30.16 15.76
N GLY A 168 -1.28 -31.39 15.31
CA GLY A 168 -2.18 -32.46 15.77
C GLY A 168 -3.33 -32.75 14.80
N ASN A 169 -4.58 -32.49 15.18
CA ASN A 169 -5.73 -32.84 14.33
C ASN A 169 -5.77 -31.98 13.05
N GLN A 170 -5.54 -32.63 11.91
CA GLN A 170 -5.44 -32.05 10.60
C GLN A 170 -6.63 -31.13 10.24
N THR A 171 -7.84 -31.64 10.41
CA THR A 171 -9.08 -30.90 10.09
C THR A 171 -9.26 -29.66 10.97
N GLN A 172 -8.95 -29.80 12.25
CA GLN A 172 -9.11 -28.73 13.22
C GLN A 172 -8.07 -27.61 12.99
N THR A 173 -6.82 -27.97 12.75
CA THR A 173 -5.75 -27.05 12.41
C THR A 173 -6.05 -26.27 11.14
N PHE A 174 -6.52 -26.94 10.09
CA PHE A 174 -6.92 -26.32 8.84
C PHE A 174 -8.01 -25.25 9.08
N ARG A 175 -9.07 -25.59 9.82
CA ARG A 175 -10.14 -24.65 10.17
C ARG A 175 -9.63 -23.44 10.94
N ILE A 176 -8.84 -23.67 11.98
CA ILE A 176 -8.31 -22.59 12.85
C ILE A 176 -7.44 -21.64 12.05
N VAL A 177 -6.54 -22.14 11.20
CA VAL A 177 -5.63 -21.33 10.41
C VAL A 177 -6.38 -20.45 9.40
N PHE A 178 -7.28 -21.02 8.62
CA PHE A 178 -8.03 -20.23 7.64
C PHE A 178 -9.04 -19.26 8.28
N LEU A 179 -9.61 -19.62 9.42
CA LEU A 179 -10.43 -18.71 10.21
C LEU A 179 -9.57 -17.57 10.80
N TYR A 180 -8.38 -17.88 11.32
CA TYR A 180 -7.42 -16.88 11.80
C TYR A 180 -7.05 -15.90 10.67
N ILE A 181 -6.69 -16.40 9.49
CA ILE A 181 -6.39 -15.55 8.33
C ILE A 181 -7.57 -14.65 8.02
N PHE A 182 -8.79 -15.19 7.89
CA PHE A 182 -10.00 -14.42 7.60
C PHE A 182 -10.26 -13.33 8.66
N VAL A 183 -10.22 -13.68 9.93
CA VAL A 183 -10.51 -12.76 11.03
C VAL A 183 -9.45 -11.66 11.11
N VAL A 184 -8.17 -12.02 11.10
CA VAL A 184 -7.07 -11.06 11.32
C VAL A 184 -6.84 -10.18 10.10
N THR A 185 -6.87 -10.75 8.90
CA THR A 185 -6.55 -9.99 7.69
C THR A 185 -7.75 -9.23 7.12
N TYR A 186 -8.98 -9.59 7.48
CA TYR A 186 -10.18 -8.97 6.92
C TYR A 186 -11.11 -8.36 7.97
N LEU A 187 -11.64 -9.15 8.91
CA LEU A 187 -12.65 -8.66 9.86
C LEU A 187 -12.11 -7.61 10.84
N ILE A 188 -10.97 -7.88 11.50
CA ILE A 188 -10.39 -6.94 12.47
C ILE A 188 -10.03 -5.63 11.77
N ARG A 189 -9.46 -5.73 10.59
CA ARG A 189 -9.12 -4.57 9.78
C ARG A 189 -10.33 -3.69 9.47
N LEU A 190 -11.39 -4.26 8.91
CA LEU A 190 -12.60 -3.51 8.60
C LEU A 190 -13.26 -2.98 9.86
N GLY A 191 -13.26 -3.76 10.95
CA GLY A 191 -13.78 -3.39 12.25
C GLY A 191 -13.04 -2.22 12.90
N VAL A 192 -11.74 -2.05 12.65
CA VAL A 192 -10.95 -0.91 13.15
C VAL A 192 -11.07 0.29 12.22
N ILE A 193 -10.91 0.08 10.91
CA ILE A 193 -10.80 1.18 9.95
C ILE A 193 -12.15 1.86 9.71
N SER A 194 -13.24 1.10 9.59
CA SER A 194 -14.56 1.64 9.26
C SER A 194 -15.09 2.64 10.31
N PRO A 195 -15.06 2.36 11.64
CA PRO A 195 -15.52 3.33 12.63
C PRO A 195 -14.61 4.56 12.71
N LEU A 196 -13.27 4.41 12.50
CA LEU A 196 -12.36 5.55 12.48
C LEU A 196 -12.71 6.51 11.34
N TYR A 197 -12.82 6.00 10.10
CA TYR A 197 -13.16 6.86 8.96
C TYR A 197 -14.59 7.39 9.02
N SER A 198 -15.54 6.64 9.57
CA SER A 198 -16.90 7.12 9.78
C SER A 198 -16.95 8.30 10.75
N LYS A 199 -16.20 8.25 11.86
CA LYS A 199 -16.06 9.36 12.80
C LYS A 199 -15.36 10.57 12.15
N ILE A 200 -14.27 10.34 11.44
CA ILE A 200 -13.53 11.39 10.74
C ILE A 200 -14.42 12.06 9.69
N ALA A 201 -15.11 11.28 8.88
CA ALA A 201 -16.03 11.78 7.87
C ALA A 201 -17.11 12.65 8.50
N ARG A 202 -17.85 12.15 9.50
CA ARG A 202 -18.89 12.91 10.21
C ARG A 202 -18.35 14.25 10.73
N LYS A 203 -17.20 14.27 11.39
CA LYS A 203 -16.59 15.50 11.93
C LYS A 203 -16.25 16.52 10.86
N ILE A 204 -15.72 16.08 9.71
CA ILE A 204 -15.29 16.97 8.64
C ILE A 204 -16.49 17.51 7.84
N TRP A 205 -17.54 16.69 7.65
CA TRP A 205 -18.72 17.14 6.93
C TRP A 205 -19.65 17.99 7.79
N SER A 206 -19.74 17.74 9.11
CA SER A 206 -20.57 18.55 10.01
C SER A 206 -20.03 19.98 10.24
N ASN A 207 -18.73 20.19 10.10
CA ASN A 207 -18.09 21.51 10.29
C ASN A 207 -18.04 22.35 9.00
N TYR A 208 -18.85 22.02 7.98
CA TYR A 208 -18.96 22.81 6.78
C TYR A 208 -19.87 24.02 7.00
N VAL A 209 -19.27 25.19 7.22
CA VAL A 209 -19.94 26.47 7.07
C VAL A 209 -19.56 27.03 5.70
N PRO A 210 -20.51 27.23 4.77
CA PRO A 210 -20.25 27.97 3.52
C PRO A 210 -19.83 29.39 3.89
N GLY A 211 -18.69 29.81 3.37
CA GLY A 211 -17.93 30.93 3.91
C GLY A 211 -18.45 32.34 3.64
N ASN A 212 -17.99 33.25 4.45
CA ASN A 212 -17.94 34.69 4.25
C ASN A 212 -16.54 35.12 3.84
N SER A 213 -16.45 36.26 3.16
CA SER A 213 -15.41 36.66 2.22
C SER A 213 -14.18 37.34 2.81
N SER A 214 -13.48 36.78 3.81
CA SER A 214 -12.18 37.29 4.23
C SER A 214 -11.01 36.46 3.68
N ILE A 215 -9.85 37.09 3.43
CA ILE A 215 -8.64 36.43 2.90
C ILE A 215 -8.18 35.28 3.84
N VAL A 216 -8.36 35.46 5.15
CA VAL A 216 -8.01 34.46 6.16
C VAL A 216 -8.94 33.24 6.05
N GLU A 217 -10.23 33.47 5.81
CA GLU A 217 -11.23 32.42 5.60
C GLU A 217 -10.99 31.66 4.29
N HIS A 218 -10.55 32.34 3.25
CA HIS A 218 -10.20 31.70 1.98
C HIS A 218 -9.01 30.73 2.13
N GLN A 219 -7.98 31.09 2.88
CA GLN A 219 -6.85 30.19 3.18
C GLN A 219 -7.26 29.02 4.07
N ARG A 220 -8.16 29.25 5.03
CA ARG A 220 -8.74 28.21 5.89
C ARG A 220 -9.58 27.23 5.07
N GLY A 221 -10.41 27.73 4.16
CA GLY A 221 -11.20 26.94 3.23
C GLY A 221 -10.35 26.01 2.37
N LYS A 222 -9.29 26.52 1.74
CA LYS A 222 -8.35 25.70 0.95
C LYS A 222 -7.67 24.58 1.77
N ARG A 223 -7.36 24.82 3.04
CA ARG A 223 -6.81 23.81 3.94
C ARG A 223 -7.84 22.72 4.28
N GLU A 224 -9.08 23.11 4.55
CA GLU A 224 -10.16 22.17 4.82
C GLU A 224 -10.49 21.31 3.59
N ASP A 225 -10.55 21.88 2.40
CA ASP A 225 -10.76 21.14 1.16
C ASP A 225 -9.64 20.13 0.88
N SER A 226 -8.38 20.50 1.18
CA SER A 226 -7.26 19.58 1.05
C SER A 226 -7.35 18.41 2.03
N LYS A 227 -7.80 18.64 3.26
CA LYS A 227 -8.06 17.56 4.24
C LYS A 227 -9.20 16.64 3.78
N ARG A 228 -10.29 17.21 3.26
CA ARG A 228 -11.42 16.43 2.72
C ARG A 228 -11.01 15.54 1.55
N LYS A 229 -10.26 16.09 0.61
CA LYS A 229 -9.72 15.33 -0.53
C LYS A 229 -8.87 14.16 -0.06
N LEU A 230 -7.96 14.39 0.90
CA LEU A 230 -7.12 13.33 1.46
C LEU A 230 -7.94 12.24 2.14
N ILE A 231 -8.94 12.60 2.94
CA ILE A 231 -9.79 11.61 3.64
C ILE A 231 -10.65 10.84 2.66
N ARG A 232 -11.25 11.51 1.67
CA ARG A 232 -11.99 10.84 0.59
C ARG A 232 -11.11 9.82 -0.13
N MET A 233 -9.88 10.18 -0.46
CA MET A 233 -8.91 9.28 -1.06
C MET A 233 -8.65 8.03 -0.20
N LEU A 234 -8.43 8.21 1.10
CA LEU A 234 -8.17 7.09 2.01
C LEU A 234 -9.39 6.18 2.16
N ILE A 235 -10.61 6.74 2.17
CA ILE A 235 -11.85 5.96 2.15
C ILE A 235 -11.95 5.13 0.85
N ILE A 236 -11.66 5.74 -0.30
CA ILE A 236 -11.66 5.03 -1.60
C ILE A 236 -10.67 3.86 -1.57
N ILE A 237 -9.45 4.08 -1.08
CA ILE A 237 -8.43 3.01 -0.97
C ILE A 237 -8.94 1.86 -0.09
N VAL A 238 -9.57 2.16 1.03
CA VAL A 238 -10.13 1.13 1.94
C VAL A 238 -11.28 0.36 1.27
N VAL A 239 -12.18 1.04 0.58
CA VAL A 239 -13.30 0.40 -0.13
C VAL A 239 -12.78 -0.48 -1.27
N VAL A 240 -11.88 0.04 -2.10
CA VAL A 240 -11.25 -0.74 -3.18
C VAL A 240 -10.55 -1.97 -2.63
N PHE A 241 -9.79 -1.82 -1.55
CA PHE A 241 -9.15 -2.95 -0.89
C PHE A 241 -10.18 -3.97 -0.38
N ALA A 242 -11.22 -3.53 0.33
CA ALA A 242 -12.23 -4.43 0.88
C ALA A 242 -12.90 -5.25 -0.24
N LEU A 243 -13.26 -4.60 -1.34
CA LEU A 243 -13.89 -5.26 -2.48
C LEU A 243 -12.93 -6.19 -3.24
N SER A 244 -11.67 -5.77 -3.42
CA SER A 244 -10.67 -6.58 -4.13
C SER A 244 -10.29 -7.85 -3.38
N TRP A 245 -10.24 -7.80 -2.06
CA TRP A 245 -9.89 -8.94 -1.22
C TRP A 245 -11.10 -9.84 -0.89
N LEU A 246 -12.33 -9.34 -1.03
CA LEU A 246 -13.54 -10.08 -0.66
C LEU A 246 -13.62 -11.47 -1.29
N PRO A 247 -13.39 -11.68 -2.61
CA PRO A 247 -13.46 -13.01 -3.19
C PRO A 247 -12.44 -14.00 -2.61
N ALA A 248 -11.19 -13.56 -2.42
CA ALA A 248 -10.15 -14.39 -1.80
C ALA A 248 -10.50 -14.73 -0.34
N GLN A 249 -11.09 -13.80 0.40
CA GLN A 249 -11.52 -14.03 1.78
C GLN A 249 -12.73 -14.95 1.88
N ILE A 250 -13.64 -14.91 0.91
CA ILE A 250 -14.73 -15.89 0.81
C ILE A 250 -14.15 -17.30 0.58
N ILE A 251 -13.14 -17.44 -0.26
CA ILE A 251 -12.43 -18.71 -0.48
C ILE A 251 -11.81 -19.21 0.83
N HIS A 252 -11.10 -18.37 1.58
CA HIS A 252 -10.54 -18.73 2.88
C HIS A 252 -11.63 -19.16 3.88
N LEU A 253 -12.77 -18.47 3.89
CA LEU A 253 -13.89 -18.81 4.76
C LEU A 253 -14.54 -20.15 4.36
N ILE A 254 -14.70 -20.41 3.07
CA ILE A 254 -15.19 -21.70 2.56
C ILE A 254 -14.24 -22.81 3.00
N TRP A 255 -12.93 -22.64 2.87
CA TRP A 255 -11.94 -23.61 3.34
C TRP A 255 -12.02 -23.82 4.86
N ALA A 256 -12.20 -22.76 5.64
CA ALA A 256 -12.37 -22.88 7.09
C ALA A 256 -13.64 -23.67 7.50
N ILE A 257 -14.74 -23.49 6.78
CA ILE A 257 -16.03 -24.13 7.12
C ILE A 257 -16.13 -25.55 6.54
N ARG A 258 -15.79 -25.71 5.26
CA ARG A 258 -15.99 -26.97 4.50
C ARG A 258 -14.76 -27.86 4.52
N THR A 259 -13.62 -27.36 4.93
CA THR A 259 -12.34 -28.06 4.98
C THR A 259 -12.00 -28.73 3.63
N PHE A 260 -11.87 -30.05 3.58
CA PHE A 260 -11.53 -30.82 2.39
C PHE A 260 -12.76 -31.23 1.55
N TYR A 261 -13.97 -31.01 2.04
CA TYR A 261 -15.20 -31.48 1.39
C TYR A 261 -15.66 -30.65 0.19
N PHE A 262 -15.17 -29.44 0.06
CA PHE A 262 -15.52 -28.57 -1.05
C PHE A 262 -14.32 -27.74 -1.50
N GLN A 263 -14.00 -27.88 -2.77
CA GLN A 263 -13.01 -27.05 -3.43
C GLN A 263 -13.71 -26.08 -4.37
N PRO A 264 -13.49 -24.75 -4.24
CA PRO A 264 -14.00 -23.78 -5.20
C PRO A 264 -13.51 -24.09 -6.62
N PRO A 265 -14.26 -23.74 -7.67
CA PRO A 265 -13.80 -23.89 -9.05
C PRO A 265 -12.44 -23.20 -9.23
N VAL A 266 -11.50 -23.88 -9.90
CA VAL A 266 -10.12 -23.41 -10.07
C VAL A 266 -10.06 -22.00 -10.66
N ILE A 267 -10.93 -21.73 -11.65
CA ILE A 267 -11.02 -20.38 -12.27
C ILE A 267 -11.45 -19.32 -11.24
N ALA A 268 -12.38 -19.63 -10.33
CA ALA A 268 -12.82 -18.71 -9.30
C ALA A 268 -11.70 -18.41 -8.28
N MET A 269 -10.87 -19.41 -7.97
CA MET A 269 -9.69 -19.23 -7.12
C MET A 269 -8.68 -18.28 -7.77
N TYR A 270 -8.30 -18.54 -9.02
CA TYR A 270 -7.35 -17.66 -9.73
C TYR A 270 -7.87 -16.24 -9.90
N LEU A 271 -9.13 -16.06 -10.23
CA LEU A 271 -9.74 -14.71 -10.36
C LEU A 271 -9.85 -14.00 -9.00
N GLY A 272 -10.20 -14.71 -7.94
CA GLY A 272 -10.27 -14.16 -6.60
C GLY A 272 -8.90 -13.67 -6.09
N PHE A 273 -7.86 -14.48 -6.27
CA PHE A 273 -6.49 -14.08 -5.90
C PHE A 273 -5.92 -13.03 -6.85
N TRP A 274 -6.23 -13.11 -8.15
CA TRP A 274 -5.84 -12.05 -9.08
C TRP A 274 -6.40 -10.69 -8.66
N LEU A 275 -7.68 -10.62 -8.29
CA LEU A 275 -8.32 -9.37 -7.87
C LEU A 275 -7.66 -8.81 -6.58
N ALA A 276 -7.31 -9.69 -5.64
CA ALA A 276 -6.58 -9.31 -4.44
C ALA A 276 -5.19 -8.74 -4.77
N HIS A 277 -4.44 -9.38 -5.67
CA HIS A 277 -3.11 -8.91 -6.08
C HIS A 277 -3.17 -7.65 -6.96
N ALA A 278 -4.18 -7.53 -7.84
CA ALA A 278 -4.39 -6.36 -8.69
C ALA A 278 -4.63 -5.07 -7.88
N ASN A 279 -5.07 -5.19 -6.61
CA ASN A 279 -5.12 -4.06 -5.69
C ASN A 279 -3.77 -3.33 -5.56
N SER A 280 -2.66 -4.05 -5.64
CA SER A 280 -1.31 -3.45 -5.61
C SER A 280 -1.03 -2.55 -6.82
N ALA A 281 -1.68 -2.80 -7.94
CA ALA A 281 -1.60 -1.93 -9.13
C ALA A 281 -2.41 -0.64 -8.97
N ILE A 282 -3.46 -0.65 -8.14
CA ILE A 282 -4.38 0.48 -7.96
C ILE A 282 -3.87 1.46 -6.89
N ASN A 283 -3.26 0.96 -5.82
CA ASN A 283 -2.90 1.72 -4.61
C ASN A 283 -2.13 3.04 -4.86
N PRO A 284 -1.09 3.12 -5.72
CA PRO A 284 -0.30 4.34 -5.87
C PRO A 284 -1.07 5.49 -6.55
N TRP A 285 -2.02 5.19 -7.45
CA TRP A 285 -2.64 6.19 -8.31
C TRP A 285 -3.56 7.18 -7.57
N PRO A 286 -4.48 6.76 -6.68
CA PRO A 286 -5.24 7.70 -5.87
C PRO A 286 -4.36 8.63 -5.05
N TYR A 287 -3.24 8.14 -4.52
CA TYR A 287 -2.32 8.95 -3.74
C TYR A 287 -1.60 9.99 -4.60
N ILE A 288 -1.09 9.62 -5.76
CA ILE A 288 -0.44 10.53 -6.71
C ILE A 288 -1.43 11.57 -7.24
N ALA A 289 -2.64 11.14 -7.62
CA ALA A 289 -3.64 12.02 -8.23
C ALA A 289 -4.31 12.99 -7.24
N LEU A 290 -4.65 12.53 -6.04
CA LEU A 290 -5.48 13.29 -5.11
C LEU A 290 -4.69 14.07 -4.06
N THR A 291 -3.41 13.72 -3.80
CA THR A 291 -2.57 14.47 -2.88
C THR A 291 -1.92 15.66 -3.60
N SER A 292 -2.40 16.87 -3.33
CA SER A 292 -1.98 18.09 -4.04
C SER A 292 -0.46 18.31 -4.06
N ARG A 293 0.24 18.00 -2.94
CA ARG A 293 1.71 18.11 -2.85
C ARG A 293 2.41 17.11 -3.76
N ILE A 294 1.98 15.86 -3.78
CA ILE A 294 2.56 14.80 -4.62
C ILE A 294 2.26 15.08 -6.09
N ARG A 295 1.03 15.44 -6.42
CA ARG A 295 0.64 15.81 -7.79
C ARG A 295 1.47 16.99 -8.31
N LEU A 296 1.67 18.04 -7.51
CA LEU A 296 2.50 19.17 -7.89
C LEU A 296 3.97 18.76 -8.07
N ALA A 297 4.50 17.91 -7.20
CA ALA A 297 5.84 17.36 -7.33
C ALA A 297 5.98 16.55 -8.64
N PHE A 298 5.00 15.69 -8.93
CA PHE A 298 4.95 14.89 -10.15
C PHE A 298 4.88 15.75 -11.42
N THR A 299 3.98 16.74 -11.47
CA THR A 299 3.85 17.63 -12.64
C THR A 299 5.09 18.50 -12.86
N ARG A 300 5.76 18.96 -11.79
CA ARG A 300 7.04 19.68 -11.90
C ARG A 300 8.15 18.78 -12.47
N MET A 301 8.20 17.52 -12.09
CA MET A 301 9.17 16.56 -12.63
C MET A 301 8.97 16.33 -14.12
N LEU A 302 7.72 16.21 -14.58
CA LEU A 302 7.40 16.09 -16.00
C LEU A 302 7.75 17.36 -16.80
N ARG A 303 7.51 18.54 -16.24
CA ARG A 303 7.83 19.82 -16.91
C ARG A 303 9.33 20.06 -17.04
N VAL A 304 10.12 19.73 -16.04
CA VAL A 304 11.60 19.86 -16.09
C VAL A 304 12.19 18.98 -17.20
N ARG A 305 11.57 17.87 -17.51
CA ARG A 305 12.00 17.00 -18.63
C ARG A 305 11.74 17.62 -20.01
N ASN A 306 10.73 18.50 -20.11
CA ASN A 306 10.42 19.20 -21.37
C ASN A 306 11.15 20.56 -21.51
N SER A 307 11.85 21.04 -20.50
CA SER A 307 12.53 22.36 -20.52
C SER A 307 14.05 22.26 -20.75
N HIS A 308 14.55 21.12 -21.25
CA HIS A 308 15.95 21.02 -21.71
C HIS A 308 16.23 21.74 -23.05
N GLU A 309 15.30 22.55 -23.56
CA GLU A 309 15.44 23.31 -24.79
C GLU A 309 15.05 24.78 -24.67
N VAL A 310 15.49 25.53 -23.69
CA VAL A 310 15.68 26.97 -23.86
C VAL A 310 16.57 27.47 -22.71
N TYR A 311 17.87 27.49 -22.93
CA TYR A 311 18.78 28.35 -22.17
C TYR A 311 18.54 29.80 -22.59
N VAL A 312 17.73 30.52 -21.84
CA VAL A 312 17.68 31.98 -21.93
C VAL A 312 18.75 32.53 -20.99
N PRO A 313 19.80 33.19 -21.52
CA PRO A 313 20.80 33.86 -20.68
C PRO A 313 20.10 34.89 -19.80
N ARG A 314 20.38 34.91 -18.50
CA ARG A 314 19.93 35.97 -17.62
C ARG A 314 20.49 37.30 -18.13
N PRO A 315 19.68 38.35 -18.23
CA PRO A 315 20.20 39.71 -18.46
C PRO A 315 21.18 40.02 -17.32
N GLN A 316 22.39 40.43 -17.70
CA GLN A 316 23.37 40.95 -16.74
C GLN A 316 22.77 42.19 -16.07
N SER A 317 22.68 42.14 -14.74
CA SER A 317 22.33 43.34 -13.96
C SER A 317 23.34 44.42 -14.23
N PRO A 318 22.91 45.72 -14.41
CA PRO A 318 23.83 46.82 -14.58
C PRO A 318 24.77 46.90 -13.37
N GLN A 319 26.07 46.85 -13.62
CA GLN A 319 27.07 47.17 -12.61
C GLN A 319 26.88 48.67 -12.24
N CYS A 320 26.46 48.90 -11.01
CA CYS A 320 26.48 50.25 -10.43
C CYS A 320 27.94 50.58 -10.13
N ASN A 321 28.55 51.38 -10.99
CA ASN A 321 29.85 52.01 -10.73
C ASN A 321 29.68 53.01 -9.58
N LEU A 322 30.13 52.63 -8.40
CA LEU A 322 30.39 53.56 -7.30
C LEU A 322 31.86 54.01 -7.41
N ASN A 323 32.06 55.06 -8.14
CA ASN A 323 33.24 55.89 -7.97
C ASN A 323 32.82 57.33 -7.69
N GLU A 324 33.47 57.92 -6.66
CA GLU A 324 33.57 59.31 -6.27
C GLU A 324 32.29 59.98 -5.72
N THR A 325 32.28 60.34 -4.44
CA THR A 325 32.97 61.52 -3.91
C THR A 325 33.04 61.48 -2.39
N THR A 326 34.24 61.57 -1.89
CA THR A 326 34.59 62.05 -0.56
C THR A 326 34.07 63.52 -0.40
N GLU A 327 33.27 63.73 0.66
CA GLU A 327 33.37 64.98 1.42
C GLU A 327 32.77 64.84 2.82
N THR A 328 33.62 65.14 3.74
CA THR A 328 33.49 65.49 5.15
C THR A 328 32.18 66.21 5.52
N PHE A 329 31.54 65.77 6.60
CA PHE A 329 31.05 66.74 7.61
C PHE A 329 31.06 66.10 9.02
N VAL A 330 31.73 66.85 9.82
CA VAL A 330 32.02 66.70 11.25
C VAL A 330 30.77 67.13 12.08
N THR A 331 30.62 66.51 13.23
CA THR A 331 30.04 66.95 14.52
C THR A 331 28.53 67.05 14.76
N ARG A 332 28.27 66.53 15.96
CA ARG A 332 27.28 66.90 17.02
C ARG A 332 25.86 66.28 16.87
N PHE A 333 25.37 65.61 17.78
CA PHE A 333 25.30 65.48 19.25
C PHE A 333 24.94 64.02 19.60
#